data_44068183cefa4218255c9c239415ebaf
#
_entry.id   44068183cefa4218255c9c239415ebaf
#
_cell.length_a   1.000
_cell.length_b   1.000
_cell.length_c   1.000
_cell.angle_alpha   90.00
_cell.angle_beta   90.00
_cell.angle_gamma   90.00
#
_symmetry.space_group_name_H-M   'P 1'
#
loop_
_entity.id
_entity.type
_entity.pdbx_description
1 polymer ?
#
loop_
_entity_poly.entity_id
_entity_poly.type
_entity_poly.pdbx_seq_one_letter_code
_entity_poly.pdbx_strand_id
1 'polypeptide(L)'
;VLIGAPTVGGGDRPASTLWWDGFTIAANISDEDAEATFIALVNGLSDEMVMANNDAAVWLMDAYQPGPAAAGVAATASMGAAPYPMLPYMGLLHSAFSEELPDFLQGNETAEQTLADIEASYIAKAQEAGFL
;
A
#
# COMPACT_ATOMS: atom_id res chain seq x y z
N VAL A 1 3.04 -17.76 11.78
CA VAL A 1 1.71 -17.24 12.14
C VAL A 1 1.63 -15.81 11.67
N LEU A 2 0.61 -15.49 10.87
CA LEU A 2 0.34 -14.14 10.40
C LEU A 2 -0.61 -13.46 11.38
N ILE A 3 -0.21 -12.30 11.89
CA ILE A 3 -0.98 -11.51 12.86
C ILE A 3 -1.15 -10.08 12.33
N GLY A 4 -2.06 -9.31 12.92
CA GLY A 4 -2.20 -7.88 12.63
C GLY A 4 -0.95 -7.09 13.00
N ALA A 5 -0.75 -5.93 12.37
CA ALA A 5 0.36 -5.05 12.68
C ALA A 5 0.29 -4.58 14.14
N PRO A 6 1.44 -4.40 14.81
CA PRO A 6 1.48 -3.88 16.18
C PRO A 6 0.95 -2.44 16.24
N THR A 7 0.49 -2.03 17.40
CA THR A 7 0.19 -0.61 17.68
C THR A 7 1.40 0.07 18.32
N VAL A 8 1.50 1.37 18.20
CA VAL A 8 2.58 2.18 18.76
C VAL A 8 2.08 3.02 19.93
N GLY A 9 2.89 3.09 21.00
CA GLY A 9 2.64 3.97 22.13
C GLY A 9 1.37 3.65 22.94
N GLY A 10 0.90 2.40 22.90
CA GLY A 10 -0.35 2.00 23.57
C GLY A 10 -1.61 2.51 22.89
N GLY A 11 -1.49 3.02 21.67
CA GLY A 11 -2.63 3.43 20.84
C GLY A 11 -3.45 2.24 20.34
N ASP A 12 -4.58 2.54 19.73
CA ASP A 12 -5.52 1.57 19.14
C ASP A 12 -5.34 1.40 17.62
N ARG A 13 -4.53 2.26 16.98
CA ARG A 13 -4.25 2.19 15.54
C ARG A 13 -3.00 1.37 15.25
N PRO A 14 -3.02 0.56 14.18
CA PRO A 14 -1.84 -0.21 13.80
C PRO A 14 -0.74 0.69 13.22
N ALA A 15 0.51 0.34 13.51
CA ALA A 15 1.69 0.95 12.91
C ALA A 15 1.89 0.42 11.48
N SER A 16 0.92 0.67 10.64
CA SER A 16 0.87 0.21 9.25
C SER A 16 -0.04 1.09 8.44
N THR A 17 0.24 1.19 7.14
CA THR A 17 -0.67 1.76 6.16
C THR A 17 -1.39 0.67 5.41
N LEU A 18 -2.61 0.95 4.95
CA LEU A 18 -3.37 0.10 4.07
C LEU A 18 -3.13 0.55 2.62
N TRP A 19 -2.70 -0.38 1.79
CA TRP A 19 -2.57 -0.18 0.35
C TRP A 19 -3.75 -0.83 -0.35
N TRP A 20 -4.19 -0.22 -1.44
CA TRP A 20 -5.14 -0.81 -2.36
C TRP A 20 -4.79 -0.40 -3.78
N ASP A 21 -5.03 -1.29 -4.72
CA ASP A 21 -4.83 -1.07 -6.14
C ASP A 21 -6.18 -1.17 -6.85
N GLY A 22 -6.32 -0.41 -7.93
CA GLY A 22 -7.53 -0.40 -8.75
C GLY A 22 -7.19 -0.30 -10.22
N PHE A 23 -8.06 -0.84 -11.05
CA PHE A 23 -7.96 -0.63 -12.49
C PHE A 23 -8.44 0.76 -12.87
N THR A 24 -7.76 1.37 -13.83
CA THR A 24 -8.16 2.66 -14.41
C THR A 24 -8.32 2.51 -15.92
N ILE A 25 -9.17 3.35 -16.49
CA ILE A 25 -9.36 3.43 -17.94
C ILE A 25 -8.76 4.75 -18.43
N ALA A 26 -7.92 4.69 -19.45
CA ALA A 26 -7.29 5.88 -20.01
C ALA A 26 -8.34 6.85 -20.58
N ALA A 27 -8.22 8.12 -20.23
CA ALA A 27 -9.19 9.14 -20.68
C ALA A 27 -9.02 9.57 -22.17
N ASN A 28 -7.93 9.15 -22.81
CA ASN A 28 -7.59 9.51 -24.18
C ASN A 28 -7.89 8.41 -25.22
N ILE A 29 -8.78 7.49 -24.90
CA ILE A 29 -9.30 6.47 -25.82
C ILE A 29 -10.72 6.85 -26.26
N SER A 30 -11.27 6.14 -27.26
CA SER A 30 -12.65 6.35 -27.71
C SER A 30 -13.67 5.92 -26.63
N ASP A 31 -14.85 6.52 -26.64
CA ASP A 31 -15.94 6.14 -25.73
C ASP A 31 -16.33 4.66 -25.91
N GLU A 32 -16.29 4.15 -27.14
CA GLU A 32 -16.56 2.74 -27.46
C GLU A 32 -15.52 1.81 -26.80
N ASP A 33 -14.23 2.16 -26.91
CA ASP A 33 -13.15 1.38 -26.28
C ASP A 33 -13.20 1.48 -24.74
N ALA A 34 -13.57 2.64 -24.20
CA ALA A 34 -13.73 2.85 -22.78
C ALA A 34 -14.88 2.01 -22.22
N GLU A 35 -16.04 1.98 -22.90
CA GLU A 35 -17.18 1.16 -22.52
C GLU A 35 -16.85 -0.34 -22.60
N ALA A 36 -16.23 -0.77 -23.70
CA ALA A 36 -15.80 -2.17 -23.85
C ALA A 36 -14.83 -2.60 -22.76
N THR A 37 -13.86 -1.73 -22.42
CA THR A 37 -12.90 -1.97 -21.35
C THR A 37 -13.59 -2.05 -19.99
N PHE A 38 -14.52 -1.13 -19.69
CA PHE A 38 -15.30 -1.15 -18.45
C PHE A 38 -16.11 -2.45 -18.30
N ILE A 39 -16.80 -2.85 -19.36
CA ILE A 39 -17.56 -4.11 -19.37
C ILE A 39 -16.64 -5.31 -19.13
N ALA A 40 -15.48 -5.34 -19.77
CA ALA A 40 -14.49 -6.42 -19.56
C ALA A 40 -13.98 -6.46 -18.11
N LEU A 41 -13.68 -5.29 -17.51
CA LEU A 41 -13.24 -5.20 -16.12
C LEU A 41 -14.34 -5.66 -15.14
N VAL A 42 -15.57 -5.19 -15.32
CA VAL A 42 -16.70 -5.58 -14.44
C VAL A 42 -16.99 -7.08 -14.52
N ASN A 43 -16.93 -7.68 -15.71
CA ASN A 43 -17.10 -9.12 -15.87
C ASN A 43 -15.89 -9.91 -15.32
N GLY A 44 -14.65 -9.38 -15.52
CA GLY A 44 -13.43 -10.00 -15.02
C GLY A 44 -13.28 -9.93 -13.49
N LEU A 45 -13.96 -8.98 -12.84
CA LEU A 45 -13.97 -8.78 -11.39
C LEU A 45 -15.33 -9.15 -10.76
N SER A 46 -16.00 -10.15 -11.33
CA SER A 46 -17.26 -10.64 -10.76
C SER A 46 -17.05 -11.39 -9.45
N ASP A 47 -18.11 -11.52 -8.65
CA ASP A 47 -18.09 -12.31 -7.42
C ASP A 47 -17.67 -13.76 -7.66
N GLU A 48 -18.12 -14.33 -8.78
CA GLU A 48 -17.75 -15.70 -9.18
C GLU A 48 -16.24 -15.81 -9.44
N MET A 49 -15.66 -14.81 -10.10
CA MET A 49 -14.22 -14.77 -10.36
C MET A 49 -13.43 -14.67 -9.05
N VAL A 50 -13.84 -13.77 -8.13
CA VAL A 50 -13.21 -13.62 -6.83
C VAL A 50 -13.28 -14.89 -6.02
N MET A 51 -14.44 -15.54 -5.95
CA MET A 51 -14.62 -16.82 -5.23
C MET A 51 -13.78 -17.94 -5.86
N ALA A 52 -13.69 -17.99 -7.18
CA ALA A 52 -12.90 -19.01 -7.89
C ALA A 52 -11.38 -18.80 -7.73
N ASN A 53 -10.95 -17.56 -7.45
CA ASN A 53 -9.54 -17.17 -7.31
C ASN A 53 -9.24 -16.53 -5.96
N ASN A 54 -9.92 -16.96 -4.92
CA ASN A 54 -9.88 -16.35 -3.59
C ASN A 54 -8.46 -16.26 -3.01
N ASP A 55 -7.58 -17.19 -3.34
CA ASP A 55 -6.20 -17.24 -2.83
C ASP A 55 -5.19 -16.49 -3.74
N ALA A 56 -5.64 -15.96 -4.88
CA ALA A 56 -4.75 -15.28 -5.82
C ALA A 56 -4.36 -13.86 -5.38
N ALA A 57 -5.22 -13.20 -4.63
CA ALA A 57 -5.00 -11.84 -4.12
C ALA A 57 -5.83 -11.57 -2.87
N VAL A 58 -5.57 -10.42 -2.22
CA VAL A 58 -6.48 -9.87 -1.20
C VAL A 58 -7.43 -8.92 -1.93
N TRP A 59 -8.68 -9.31 -2.04
CA TRP A 59 -9.71 -8.58 -2.77
C TRP A 59 -10.47 -7.62 -1.84
N LEU A 60 -10.81 -6.43 -2.32
CA LEU A 60 -11.67 -5.48 -1.61
C LEU A 60 -13.15 -5.64 -2.00
N MET A 61 -13.57 -6.85 -2.31
CA MET A 61 -14.93 -7.19 -2.71
C MET A 61 -15.61 -8.00 -1.62
N ASP A 62 -16.91 -7.82 -1.45
CA ASP A 62 -17.71 -8.49 -0.42
C ASP A 62 -17.71 -10.03 -0.56
N ALA A 63 -17.53 -10.53 -1.79
CA ALA A 63 -17.40 -11.96 -2.07
C ALA A 63 -16.09 -12.58 -1.57
N TYR A 64 -15.07 -11.78 -1.25
CA TYR A 64 -13.78 -12.27 -0.77
C TYR A 64 -13.86 -12.86 0.63
N GLN A 65 -13.30 -14.04 0.80
CA GLN A 65 -13.19 -14.71 2.09
C GLN A 65 -11.72 -14.87 2.49
N PRO A 66 -11.20 -14.05 3.43
CA PRO A 66 -9.81 -14.09 3.83
C PRO A 66 -9.38 -15.47 4.31
N GLY A 67 -8.44 -16.10 3.61
CA GLY A 67 -7.79 -17.32 4.04
C GLY A 67 -6.70 -17.07 5.08
N PRO A 68 -6.04 -18.12 5.59
CA PRO A 68 -4.98 -18.01 6.60
C PRO A 68 -3.81 -17.11 6.18
N ALA A 69 -3.50 -17.04 4.88
CA ALA A 69 -2.44 -16.21 4.34
C ALA A 69 -2.77 -14.70 4.44
N ALA A 70 -4.05 -14.34 4.39
CA ALA A 70 -4.51 -12.97 4.48
C ALA A 70 -4.91 -12.53 5.90
N ALA A 71 -4.84 -13.42 6.88
CA ALA A 71 -5.30 -13.17 8.24
C ALA A 71 -4.66 -11.92 8.89
N GLY A 72 -3.36 -11.70 8.66
CA GLY A 72 -2.65 -10.53 9.17
C GLY A 72 -3.11 -9.22 8.52
N VAL A 73 -3.35 -9.24 7.22
CA VAL A 73 -3.86 -8.07 6.47
C VAL A 73 -5.29 -7.75 6.90
N ALA A 74 -6.17 -8.75 6.99
CA ALA A 74 -7.55 -8.57 7.42
C ALA A 74 -7.62 -8.03 8.87
N ALA A 75 -6.81 -8.56 9.78
CA ALA A 75 -6.71 -8.07 11.15
C ALA A 75 -6.24 -6.62 11.20
N THR A 76 -5.19 -6.26 10.46
CA THR A 76 -4.67 -4.88 10.38
C THR A 76 -5.72 -3.92 9.82
N ALA A 77 -6.41 -4.30 8.75
CA ALA A 77 -7.47 -3.49 8.16
C ALA A 77 -8.63 -3.25 9.15
N SER A 78 -9.05 -4.30 9.87
CA SER A 78 -10.14 -4.20 10.87
C SER A 78 -9.78 -3.30 12.07
N MET A 79 -8.51 -3.08 12.34
CA MET A 79 -8.02 -2.14 13.36
C MET A 79 -8.06 -0.68 12.91
N GLY A 80 -8.51 -0.39 11.69
CA GLY A 80 -8.58 0.96 11.14
C GLY A 80 -7.22 1.50 10.69
N ALA A 81 -6.41 0.69 10.02
CA ALA A 81 -5.19 1.15 9.38
C ALA A 81 -5.47 2.33 8.44
N ALA A 82 -4.64 3.36 8.53
CA ALA A 82 -4.78 4.51 7.63
C ALA A 82 -4.38 4.13 6.19
N PRO A 83 -5.05 4.67 5.17
CA PRO A 83 -4.58 4.49 3.80
C PRO A 83 -3.19 5.12 3.64
N TYR A 84 -2.38 4.55 2.73
CA TYR A 84 -1.13 5.18 2.33
C TYR A 84 -1.41 6.61 1.82
N PRO A 85 -0.68 7.63 2.30
CA PRO A 85 -0.94 9.01 1.90
C PRO A 85 -0.71 9.20 0.40
N MET A 86 -1.76 9.56 -0.34
CA MET A 86 -1.69 9.82 -1.79
C MET A 86 -1.30 11.28 -2.07
N LEU A 87 -0.06 11.63 -1.70
CA LEU A 87 0.50 12.96 -1.91
C LEU A 87 1.65 12.88 -2.92
N PRO A 88 1.83 13.89 -3.79
CA PRO A 88 2.81 13.85 -4.88
C PRO A 88 4.25 13.55 -4.43
N TYR A 89 4.59 13.96 -3.21
CA TYR A 89 5.93 13.81 -2.65
C TYR A 89 6.13 12.52 -1.82
N MET A 90 5.08 11.72 -1.61
CA MET A 90 5.20 10.49 -0.80
C MET A 90 6.13 9.45 -1.42
N GLY A 91 6.21 9.41 -2.76
CA GLY A 91 7.17 8.56 -3.45
C GLY A 91 8.63 8.88 -3.10
N LEU A 92 8.94 10.15 -2.84
CA LEU A 92 10.28 10.58 -2.42
C LEU A 92 10.62 10.10 -1.02
N LEU A 93 9.66 10.16 -0.10
CA LEU A 93 9.80 9.61 1.25
C LEU A 93 9.97 8.10 1.22
N HIS A 94 9.17 7.40 0.41
CA HIS A 94 9.30 5.95 0.20
C HIS A 94 10.69 5.57 -0.32
N SER A 95 11.22 6.33 -1.27
CA SER A 95 12.57 6.15 -1.80
C SER A 95 13.63 6.33 -0.71
N ALA A 96 13.54 7.41 0.08
CA ALA A 96 14.46 7.66 1.19
C ALA A 96 14.46 6.51 2.22
N PHE A 97 13.29 6.00 2.60
CA PHE A 97 13.19 4.82 3.45
C PHE A 97 13.85 3.58 2.85
N SER A 98 13.65 3.35 1.57
CA SER A 98 14.20 2.17 0.88
C SER A 98 15.73 2.23 0.76
N GLU A 99 16.30 3.42 0.73
CA GLU A 99 17.75 3.63 0.65
C GLU A 99 18.44 3.49 2.01
N GLU A 100 17.88 4.08 3.07
CA GLU A 100 18.57 4.21 4.36
C GLU A 100 18.19 3.09 5.36
N LEU A 101 16.95 2.59 5.34
CA LEU A 101 16.50 1.56 6.29
C LEU A 101 17.31 0.25 6.28
N PRO A 102 17.89 -0.22 5.15
CA PRO A 102 18.67 -1.46 5.13
C PRO A 102 19.84 -1.51 6.12
N ASP A 103 20.53 -0.39 6.38
CA ASP A 103 21.66 -0.35 7.28
C ASP A 103 21.25 -0.57 8.75
N PHE A 104 20.11 -0.02 9.15
CA PHE A 104 19.51 -0.34 10.44
C PHE A 104 19.13 -1.82 10.56
N LEU A 105 18.47 -2.37 9.54
CA LEU A 105 18.03 -3.78 9.55
C LEU A 105 19.20 -4.77 9.58
N GLN A 106 20.36 -4.36 9.08
CA GLN A 106 21.62 -5.14 9.14
C GLN A 106 22.41 -4.91 10.43
N GLY A 107 21.99 -3.97 11.27
CA GLY A 107 22.66 -3.63 12.51
C GLY A 107 23.91 -2.76 12.36
N ASN A 108 24.03 -2.08 11.22
CA ASN A 108 25.16 -1.18 10.92
C ASN A 108 24.96 0.21 11.56
N GLU A 109 23.72 0.61 11.84
CA GLU A 109 23.34 1.91 12.37
C GLU A 109 22.33 1.81 13.51
N THR A 110 22.22 2.89 14.29
CA THR A 110 21.14 3.01 15.29
C THR A 110 19.86 3.53 14.63
N ALA A 111 18.71 3.28 15.26
CA ALA A 111 17.44 3.80 14.76
C ALA A 111 17.42 5.33 14.66
N GLU A 112 18.08 6.04 15.60
CA GLU A 112 18.18 7.49 15.60
C GLU A 112 18.98 8.01 14.40
N GLN A 113 20.09 7.35 14.08
CA GLN A 113 20.91 7.72 12.91
C GLN A 113 20.14 7.48 11.63
N THR A 114 19.58 6.31 11.46
CA THR A 114 18.79 5.95 10.26
C THR A 114 17.62 6.90 10.04
N LEU A 115 16.91 7.30 11.09
CA LEU A 115 15.80 8.27 10.94
C LEU A 115 16.31 9.66 10.52
N ALA A 116 17.47 10.08 11.02
CA ALA A 116 18.09 11.34 10.60
C ALA A 116 18.52 11.29 9.12
N ASP A 117 19.07 10.17 8.68
CA ASP A 117 19.50 9.98 7.29
C ASP A 117 18.31 9.89 6.33
N ILE A 118 17.21 9.21 6.72
CA ILE A 118 15.94 9.20 5.99
C ILE A 118 15.41 10.64 5.83
N GLU A 119 15.40 11.44 6.90
CA GLU A 119 14.93 12.83 6.85
C GLU A 119 15.80 13.66 5.91
N ALA A 120 17.13 13.56 6.01
CA ALA A 120 18.08 14.28 5.16
C ALA A 120 17.92 13.89 3.68
N SER A 121 17.83 12.60 3.38
CA SER A 121 17.62 12.07 2.04
C SER A 121 16.28 12.55 1.46
N TYR A 122 15.21 12.51 2.25
CA TYR A 122 13.90 13.01 1.83
C TYR A 122 13.92 14.51 1.52
N ILE A 123 14.52 15.34 2.41
CA ILE A 123 14.62 16.80 2.21
C ILE A 123 15.38 17.11 0.92
N ALA A 124 16.52 16.45 0.67
CA ALA A 124 17.31 16.65 -0.53
C ALA A 124 16.50 16.33 -1.80
N LYS A 125 15.81 15.17 -1.82
CA LYS A 125 14.96 14.77 -2.95
C LYS A 125 13.78 15.73 -3.16
N ALA A 126 13.17 16.21 -2.08
CA ALA A 126 12.04 17.13 -2.16
C ALA A 126 12.45 18.51 -2.67
N GLN A 127 13.65 19.00 -2.31
CA GLN A 127 14.24 20.22 -2.85
C GLN A 127 14.55 20.08 -4.33
N GLU A 128 15.20 18.98 -4.74
CA GLU A 128 15.49 18.71 -6.15
C GLU A 128 14.22 18.63 -7.01
N ALA A 129 13.15 18.06 -6.48
CA ALA A 129 11.86 17.97 -7.15
C ALA A 129 11.00 19.26 -7.06
N GLY A 130 11.44 20.29 -6.34
CA GLY A 130 10.74 21.57 -6.20
C GLY A 130 9.53 21.56 -5.26
N PHE A 131 9.49 20.65 -4.30
CA PHE A 131 8.46 20.60 -3.26
C PHE A 131 8.85 21.37 -1.99
N LEU A 132 10.13 21.69 -1.83
CA LEU A 132 10.70 22.49 -0.74
C LEU A 132 11.60 23.58 -1.28
#